data_e86df3cbe5eda45e5c0c253ff2d04266
#
_entry.id   e86df3cbe5eda45e5c0c253ff2d04266
#
_cell.length_a   1.000
_cell.length_b   1.000
_cell.length_c   1.000
_cell.angle_alpha   90.00
_cell.angle_beta   90.00
_cell.angle_gamma   90.00
#
_symmetry.space_group_name_H-M   'P 1'
#
loop_
_entity.id
_entity.type
_entity.pdbx_description
1 polymer ?
#
loop_
_entity_poly.entity_id
_entity_poly.type
_entity_poly.pdbx_seq_one_letter_code
_entity_poly.pdbx_strand_id
1 'polypeptide(L)'
;MAIKYLKNKKGQMRVIETILASLIMVAALSFVGIFAVSPTSPAYEITDMEKMAYSTLHDLDQQGLLAPAVYNHRWSDLRNILRITMPNDVFFNLTILNINGSPIYSGSQTLYGDLEIFSEARNVASVSYCLVGVTKFNANGAYNADYDPIILVLDVTRG
;
A
#
# COMPACT_ATOMS: atom_id res chain seq x y z
N MET A 1 -20.50 -17.21 79.98
CA MET A 1 -19.21 -16.85 79.27
C MET A 1 -19.60 -16.19 77.96
N ALA A 2 -19.62 -14.86 77.86
CA ALA A 2 -20.05 -14.13 76.66
C ALA A 2 -18.80 -13.73 75.91
N ILE A 3 -18.59 -14.35 74.72
CA ILE A 3 -17.50 -14.04 73.83
C ILE A 3 -17.81 -12.70 73.17
N LYS A 4 -17.10 -11.66 73.61
CA LYS A 4 -17.19 -10.30 73.08
C LYS A 4 -16.48 -10.27 71.74
N TYR A 5 -17.24 -10.44 70.65
CA TYR A 5 -16.72 -10.20 69.28
C TYR A 5 -16.41 -8.72 69.14
N LEU A 6 -15.19 -8.33 69.40
CA LEU A 6 -14.68 -7.00 69.05
C LEU A 6 -14.65 -6.91 67.52
N LYS A 7 -15.70 -6.33 66.98
CA LYS A 7 -15.87 -6.05 65.56
C LYS A 7 -14.84 -5.00 65.15
N ASN A 8 -13.67 -5.45 64.69
CA ASN A 8 -12.56 -4.60 64.30
C ASN A 8 -12.89 -3.93 62.96
N LYS A 9 -13.77 -2.93 62.99
CA LYS A 9 -14.24 -2.20 61.80
C LYS A 9 -13.10 -1.57 61.00
N LYS A 10 -11.98 -1.20 61.63
CA LYS A 10 -10.81 -0.63 60.99
C LYS A 10 -10.04 -1.64 60.13
N GLY A 11 -9.97 -2.91 60.54
CA GLY A 11 -9.35 -3.98 59.77
C GLY A 11 -10.17 -4.36 58.53
N GLN A 12 -11.50 -4.40 58.66
CA GLN A 12 -12.41 -4.70 57.56
C GLN A 12 -12.38 -3.60 56.47
N MET A 13 -12.29 -2.33 56.84
CA MET A 13 -12.17 -1.23 55.88
C MET A 13 -10.87 -1.33 55.06
N ARG A 14 -9.74 -1.65 55.67
CA ARG A 14 -8.47 -1.78 54.95
C ARG A 14 -8.47 -2.94 53.95
N VAL A 15 -9.15 -4.05 54.27
CA VAL A 15 -9.30 -5.16 53.36
C VAL A 15 -10.15 -4.79 52.14
N ILE A 16 -11.25 -4.08 52.35
CA ILE A 16 -12.13 -3.61 51.28
C ILE A 16 -11.37 -2.61 50.40
N GLU A 17 -10.60 -1.71 50.97
CA GLU A 17 -9.80 -0.71 50.27
C GLU A 17 -8.73 -1.37 49.39
N THR A 18 -8.03 -2.38 49.90
CA THR A 18 -7.03 -3.15 49.09
C THR A 18 -7.66 -3.95 47.97
N ILE A 19 -8.84 -4.54 48.19
CA ILE A 19 -9.56 -5.27 47.14
C ILE A 19 -10.03 -4.28 46.08
N LEU A 20 -10.59 -3.12 46.44
CA LEU A 20 -11.04 -2.12 45.51
C LEU A 20 -9.89 -1.54 44.68
N ALA A 21 -8.75 -1.25 45.34
CA ALA A 21 -7.54 -0.77 44.64
C ALA A 21 -6.98 -1.79 43.65
N SER A 22 -6.95 -3.06 44.04
CA SER A 22 -6.49 -4.13 43.14
C SER A 22 -7.43 -4.31 41.94
N LEU A 23 -8.72 -4.19 42.12
CA LEU A 23 -9.74 -4.29 41.07
C LEU A 23 -9.60 -3.14 40.07
N ILE A 24 -9.40 -1.91 40.56
CA ILE A 24 -9.13 -0.75 39.71
C ILE A 24 -7.83 -0.92 38.91
N MET A 25 -6.80 -1.44 39.56
CA MET A 25 -5.51 -1.67 38.90
C MET A 25 -5.60 -2.71 37.80
N VAL A 26 -6.31 -3.83 37.99
CA VAL A 26 -6.59 -4.84 37.00
C VAL A 26 -7.43 -4.26 35.87
N ALA A 27 -8.45 -3.48 36.15
CA ALA A 27 -9.27 -2.80 35.16
C ALA A 27 -8.41 -1.85 34.30
N ALA A 28 -7.56 -1.02 34.92
CA ALA A 28 -6.69 -0.10 34.24
C ALA A 28 -5.67 -0.84 33.30
N LEU A 29 -5.06 -1.93 33.78
CA LEU A 29 -4.17 -2.75 32.98
C LEU A 29 -4.90 -3.42 31.80
N SER A 30 -6.13 -3.85 32.01
CA SER A 30 -6.97 -4.41 30.93
C SER A 30 -7.29 -3.36 29.84
N PHE A 31 -7.56 -2.13 30.23
CA PHE A 31 -7.75 -1.03 29.29
C PHE A 31 -6.47 -0.73 28.51
N VAL A 32 -5.32 -0.65 29.16
CA VAL A 32 -4.03 -0.46 28.48
C VAL A 32 -3.77 -1.57 27.46
N GLY A 33 -4.09 -2.83 27.79
CA GLY A 33 -3.97 -3.94 26.87
C GLY A 33 -4.81 -3.81 25.60
N ILE A 34 -6.02 -3.26 25.70
CA ILE A 34 -6.90 -3.01 24.55
C ILE A 34 -6.34 -1.92 23.64
N PHE A 35 -5.74 -0.87 24.19
CA PHE A 35 -5.14 0.22 23.41
C PHE A 35 -3.72 -0.09 22.93
N ALA A 36 -2.99 -0.99 23.59
CA ALA A 36 -1.65 -1.40 23.21
C ALA A 36 -1.63 -2.44 22.07
N VAL A 37 -2.77 -3.05 21.73
CA VAL A 37 -2.91 -3.74 20.43
C VAL A 37 -2.91 -2.64 19.39
N SER A 38 -1.70 -2.26 18.95
CA SER A 38 -1.55 -1.49 17.71
C SER A 38 -2.24 -2.31 16.63
N PRO A 39 -3.33 -1.83 16.02
CA PRO A 39 -3.79 -2.44 14.81
C PRO A 39 -2.57 -2.38 13.88
N THR A 40 -2.09 -3.51 13.41
CA THR A 40 -1.32 -3.59 12.18
C THR A 40 -2.26 -2.96 11.15
N SER A 41 -2.13 -1.66 11.01
CA SER A 41 -3.08 -0.87 10.24
C SER A 41 -2.88 -1.26 8.79
N PRO A 42 -3.84 -1.87 8.11
CA PRO A 42 -3.74 -2.11 6.68
C PRO A 42 -3.41 -0.81 5.91
N ALA A 43 -3.74 0.34 6.48
CA ALA A 43 -3.37 1.64 5.95
C ALA A 43 -1.86 1.88 5.88
N TYR A 44 -1.06 1.36 6.82
CA TYR A 44 0.40 1.53 6.79
C TYR A 44 1.04 0.68 5.68
N GLU A 45 0.56 -0.52 5.50
CA GLU A 45 1.03 -1.43 4.45
C GLU A 45 0.69 -0.90 3.05
N ILE A 46 -0.52 -0.37 2.86
CA ILE A 46 -0.93 0.28 1.61
C ILE A 46 -0.01 1.47 1.31
N THR A 47 0.27 2.33 2.29
CA THR A 47 1.16 3.50 2.09
C THR A 47 2.58 3.09 1.71
N ASP A 48 3.11 2.01 2.25
CA ASP A 48 4.44 1.52 1.87
C ASP A 48 4.46 0.93 0.45
N MET A 49 3.42 0.21 0.07
CA MET A 49 3.26 -0.28 -1.31
C MET A 49 3.10 0.87 -2.31
N GLU A 50 2.34 1.91 -1.98
CA GLU A 50 2.22 3.11 -2.82
C GLU A 50 3.57 3.80 -3.02
N LYS A 51 4.33 4.01 -1.95
CA LYS A 51 5.66 4.60 -2.04
C LYS A 51 6.61 3.75 -2.89
N MET A 52 6.59 2.44 -2.69
CA MET A 52 7.42 1.52 -3.46
C MET A 52 7.03 1.55 -4.95
N ALA A 53 5.75 1.49 -5.27
CA ALA A 53 5.26 1.55 -6.64
C ALA A 53 5.63 2.88 -7.31
N TYR A 54 5.42 4.00 -6.61
CA TYR A 54 5.80 5.31 -7.11
C TYR A 54 7.31 5.44 -7.34
N SER A 55 8.12 5.04 -6.36
CA SER A 55 9.58 5.11 -6.49
C SER A 55 10.08 4.23 -7.64
N THR A 56 9.50 3.05 -7.82
CA THR A 56 9.85 2.16 -8.94
C THR A 56 9.60 2.83 -10.29
N LEU A 57 8.41 3.41 -10.49
CA LEU A 57 8.10 4.11 -11.74
C LEU A 57 8.99 5.33 -11.95
N HIS A 58 9.23 6.10 -10.89
CA HIS A 58 10.08 7.28 -10.92
C HIS A 58 11.53 6.94 -11.25
N ASP A 59 12.09 5.90 -10.64
CA ASP A 59 13.47 5.45 -10.89
C ASP A 59 13.62 4.93 -12.32
N LEU A 60 12.64 4.20 -12.85
CA LEU A 60 12.63 3.74 -14.22
C LEU A 60 12.54 4.90 -15.23
N ASP A 61 11.80 5.93 -14.88
CA ASP A 61 11.71 7.15 -15.70
C ASP A 61 13.02 7.93 -15.67
N GLN A 62 13.63 8.13 -14.51
CA GLN A 62 14.94 8.76 -14.38
C GLN A 62 16.05 8.02 -15.12
N GLN A 63 16.00 6.70 -15.16
CA GLN A 63 16.92 5.87 -15.95
C GLN A 63 16.65 5.95 -17.45
N GLY A 64 15.58 6.61 -17.86
CA GLY A 64 15.18 6.71 -19.26
C GLY A 64 14.70 5.41 -19.87
N LEU A 65 14.30 4.44 -19.05
CA LEU A 65 13.81 3.12 -19.50
C LEU A 65 12.30 3.11 -19.73
N LEU A 66 11.55 3.88 -18.90
CA LEU A 66 10.10 3.86 -18.89
C LEU A 66 9.52 4.47 -20.16
N ALA A 67 9.96 5.67 -20.54
CA ALA A 67 9.43 6.39 -21.67
C ALA A 67 9.61 5.64 -23.02
N PRO A 68 10.80 5.13 -23.39
CA PRO A 68 10.97 4.35 -24.62
C PRO A 68 10.15 3.05 -24.64
N ALA A 69 9.97 2.40 -23.47
CA ALA A 69 9.19 1.18 -23.38
C ALA A 69 7.69 1.45 -23.63
N VAL A 70 7.17 2.54 -23.08
CA VAL A 70 5.76 2.93 -23.21
C VAL A 70 5.45 3.45 -24.63
N TYR A 71 6.21 4.42 -25.12
CA TYR A 71 5.93 5.07 -26.41
C TYR A 71 6.24 4.20 -27.64
N ASN A 72 7.16 3.24 -27.52
CA ASN A 72 7.44 2.28 -28.58
C ASN A 72 6.61 0.99 -28.43
N HIS A 73 5.65 0.95 -27.52
CA HIS A 73 4.78 -0.21 -27.29
C HIS A 73 5.54 -1.50 -26.97
N ARG A 74 6.69 -1.39 -26.28
CA ARG A 74 7.52 -2.51 -25.87
C ARG A 74 7.05 -3.12 -24.55
N TRP A 75 5.84 -3.63 -24.58
CA TRP A 75 5.13 -4.08 -23.37
C TRP A 75 5.79 -5.25 -22.66
N SER A 76 6.36 -6.17 -23.42
CA SER A 76 7.11 -7.32 -22.87
C SER A 76 8.33 -6.87 -22.08
N ASP A 77 9.04 -5.86 -22.58
CA ASP A 77 10.23 -5.34 -21.93
C ASP A 77 9.84 -4.59 -20.65
N LEU A 78 8.79 -3.78 -20.72
CA LEU A 78 8.26 -3.05 -19.58
C LEU A 78 7.84 -4.01 -18.44
N ARG A 79 7.13 -5.09 -18.79
CA ARG A 79 6.79 -6.13 -17.84
C ARG A 79 8.02 -6.75 -17.18
N ASN A 80 9.00 -7.13 -17.98
CA ASN A 80 10.21 -7.77 -17.48
C ASN A 80 11.01 -6.82 -16.57
N ILE A 81 11.10 -5.56 -16.94
CA ILE A 81 11.75 -4.53 -16.12
C ILE A 81 11.04 -4.39 -14.77
N LEU A 82 9.72 -4.23 -14.78
CA LEU A 82 8.94 -4.14 -13.54
C LEU A 82 9.10 -5.40 -12.68
N ARG A 83 9.06 -6.59 -13.30
CA ARG A 83 9.22 -7.86 -12.58
C ARG A 83 10.58 -8.02 -11.91
N ILE A 84 11.64 -7.50 -12.54
CA ILE A 84 13.00 -7.55 -11.98
C ILE A 84 13.19 -6.49 -10.89
N THR A 85 12.53 -5.35 -11.02
CA THR A 85 12.69 -4.22 -10.10
C THR A 85 11.87 -4.39 -8.82
N MET A 86 10.70 -5.03 -8.93
CA MET A 86 9.83 -5.26 -7.78
C MET A 86 10.23 -6.53 -6.98
N PRO A 87 9.99 -6.56 -5.66
CA PRO A 87 10.16 -7.74 -4.84
C PRO A 87 9.32 -8.93 -5.36
N ASN A 88 9.79 -10.15 -5.10
CA ASN A 88 9.13 -11.36 -5.59
C ASN A 88 7.75 -11.65 -4.97
N ASP A 89 7.49 -11.07 -3.80
CA ASP A 89 6.23 -11.18 -3.06
C ASP A 89 5.20 -10.12 -3.46
N VAL A 90 5.57 -9.24 -4.41
CA VAL A 90 4.69 -8.18 -4.89
C VAL A 90 4.15 -8.52 -6.27
N PHE A 91 2.84 -8.52 -6.38
CA PHE A 91 2.12 -8.63 -7.63
C PHE A 91 1.71 -7.25 -8.11
N PHE A 92 1.76 -7.02 -9.39
CA PHE A 92 1.41 -5.73 -9.97
C PHE A 92 0.51 -5.88 -11.19
N ASN A 93 -0.27 -4.84 -11.40
CA ASN A 93 -1.09 -4.65 -12.58
C ASN A 93 -0.85 -3.25 -13.13
N LEU A 94 -0.43 -3.12 -14.38
CA LEU A 94 -0.16 -1.84 -15.00
C LEU A 94 -1.20 -1.53 -16.08
N THR A 95 -1.89 -0.42 -15.92
CA THR A 95 -2.83 0.13 -16.90
C THR A 95 -2.24 1.40 -17.51
N ILE A 96 -2.31 1.54 -18.81
CA ILE A 96 -1.79 2.70 -19.54
C ILE A 96 -2.95 3.43 -20.20
N LEU A 97 -3.11 4.67 -19.83
CA LEU A 97 -4.21 5.52 -20.26
C LEU A 97 -3.67 6.73 -21.02
N ASN A 98 -4.42 7.21 -22.01
CA ASN A 98 -4.18 8.52 -22.57
C ASN A 98 -4.69 9.62 -21.62
N ILE A 99 -4.44 10.88 -21.94
CA ILE A 99 -4.86 12.03 -21.15
C ILE A 99 -6.39 12.12 -20.96
N ASN A 100 -7.16 11.50 -21.85
CA ASN A 100 -8.62 11.47 -21.78
C ASN A 100 -9.13 10.31 -20.89
N GLY A 101 -8.22 9.54 -20.27
CA GLY A 101 -8.58 8.39 -19.46
C GLY A 101 -8.96 7.14 -20.27
N SER A 102 -8.81 7.18 -21.59
CA SER A 102 -9.06 6.00 -22.42
C SER A 102 -7.80 5.13 -22.48
N PRO A 103 -7.93 3.78 -22.38
CA PRO A 103 -6.80 2.90 -22.51
C PRO A 103 -6.18 3.02 -23.90
N ILE A 104 -4.86 3.13 -23.96
CA ILE A 104 -4.11 3.26 -25.22
C ILE A 104 -4.19 1.99 -26.04
N TYR A 105 -4.52 0.88 -25.41
CA TYR A 105 -4.70 -0.42 -26.03
C TYR A 105 -6.17 -0.83 -26.03
N SER A 106 -6.72 -1.06 -27.22
CA SER A 106 -8.09 -1.54 -27.42
C SER A 106 -8.22 -3.06 -27.38
N GLY A 107 -7.58 -3.69 -26.45
CA GLY A 107 -7.68 -5.14 -26.30
C GLY A 107 -7.26 -5.52 -24.91
N SER A 108 -8.16 -5.62 -23.97
CA SER A 108 -8.00 -6.01 -22.57
C SER A 108 -6.58 -5.82 -21.98
N GLN A 109 -6.33 -4.88 -21.61
CA GLN A 109 -5.88 -3.70 -21.05
C GLN A 109 -5.17 -3.70 -19.73
N THR A 110 -4.99 -4.81 -19.13
CA THR A 110 -4.08 -5.10 -18.05
C THR A 110 -2.80 -5.64 -18.64
N LEU A 111 -1.81 -4.79 -18.74
CA LEU A 111 -0.47 -5.27 -18.95
C LEU A 111 -0.04 -6.07 -17.72
N TYR A 112 -0.45 -7.34 -17.72
CA TYR A 112 0.11 -8.36 -16.88
C TYR A 112 0.03 -8.13 -15.37
N GLY A 113 -1.09 -8.50 -14.82
CA GLY A 113 -1.22 -8.94 -13.46
C GLY A 113 -1.83 -10.32 -13.47
N ASP A 114 -1.56 -11.09 -12.47
CA ASP A 114 -2.38 -12.24 -12.15
C ASP A 114 -3.74 -11.69 -11.67
N LEU A 115 -4.67 -11.50 -12.61
CA LEU A 115 -5.98 -10.90 -12.35
C LEU A 115 -6.74 -11.65 -11.23
N GLU A 116 -6.51 -12.94 -11.10
CA GLU A 116 -7.06 -13.76 -10.02
C GLU A 116 -6.58 -13.26 -8.66
N ILE A 117 -5.30 -12.95 -8.51
CA ILE A 117 -4.72 -12.47 -7.26
C ILE A 117 -5.32 -11.12 -6.87
N PHE A 118 -5.52 -10.22 -7.83
CA PHE A 118 -6.14 -8.91 -7.56
C PHE A 118 -7.61 -9.01 -7.18
N SER A 119 -8.34 -9.99 -7.70
CA SER A 119 -9.76 -10.20 -7.34
C SER A 119 -9.95 -10.68 -5.91
N GLU A 120 -8.95 -11.37 -5.35
CA GLU A 120 -8.97 -11.89 -3.98
C GLU A 120 -8.18 -11.03 -2.99
N ALA A 121 -7.37 -10.09 -3.49
CA ALA A 121 -6.52 -9.24 -2.66
C ALA A 121 -7.35 -8.30 -1.79
N ARG A 122 -7.06 -8.31 -0.48
CA ARG A 122 -7.70 -7.41 0.48
C ARG A 122 -7.07 -6.02 0.51
N ASN A 123 -5.80 -5.92 0.17
CA ASN A 123 -5.00 -4.71 0.24
C ASN A 123 -4.36 -4.46 -1.12
N VAL A 124 -4.95 -3.57 -1.90
CA VAL A 124 -4.42 -3.12 -3.19
C VAL A 124 -4.03 -1.66 -3.05
N ALA A 125 -2.78 -1.33 -3.35
CA ALA A 125 -2.30 0.03 -3.47
C ALA A 125 -2.29 0.43 -4.94
N SER A 126 -2.76 1.62 -5.26
CA SER A 126 -2.84 2.14 -6.63
C SER A 126 -2.09 3.45 -6.75
N VAL A 127 -1.20 3.55 -7.72
CA VAL A 127 -0.38 4.72 -7.97
C VAL A 127 -0.54 5.18 -9.41
N SER A 128 -0.80 6.47 -9.57
CA SER A 128 -0.84 7.12 -10.88
C SER A 128 0.45 7.88 -11.13
N TYR A 129 1.07 7.64 -12.29
CA TYR A 129 2.29 8.31 -12.74
C TYR A 129 2.07 8.93 -14.12
N CYS A 130 2.39 10.21 -14.27
CA CYS A 130 2.25 10.90 -15.55
C CYS A 130 3.59 10.96 -16.27
N LEU A 131 3.64 10.36 -17.44
CA LEU A 131 4.75 10.45 -18.37
C LEU A 131 4.51 11.63 -19.32
N VAL A 132 5.44 12.58 -19.32
CA VAL A 132 5.35 13.77 -20.16
C VAL A 132 6.39 13.68 -21.26
N GLY A 133 5.91 13.43 -22.47
CA GLY A 133 6.60 13.72 -23.71
C GLY A 133 7.84 12.89 -24.04
N VAL A 134 7.76 12.17 -25.12
CA VAL A 134 8.95 11.69 -25.85
C VAL A 134 8.98 12.35 -27.22
N THR A 135 10.15 12.84 -27.56
CA THR A 135 10.51 13.19 -28.93
C THR A 135 10.40 11.95 -29.81
N LYS A 136 9.34 11.85 -30.62
CA LYS A 136 9.29 10.82 -31.66
C LYS A 136 10.24 11.22 -32.77
N PHE A 137 11.19 10.34 -33.10
CA PHE A 137 11.96 10.45 -34.32
C PHE A 137 11.06 10.06 -35.49
N ASN A 138 10.75 11.03 -36.34
CA ASN A 138 10.15 10.72 -37.63
C ASN A 138 11.18 10.00 -38.52
N ALA A 139 10.69 9.20 -39.44
CA ALA A 139 11.52 8.49 -40.44
C ALA A 139 12.50 9.41 -41.20
N ASN A 140 12.31 10.71 -41.17
CA ASN A 140 13.14 11.74 -41.78
C ASN A 140 14.17 12.37 -40.84
N GLY A 141 14.34 11.84 -39.60
CA GLY A 141 15.32 12.34 -38.63
C GLY A 141 14.95 13.68 -37.98
N ALA A 142 13.73 14.18 -38.17
CA ALA A 142 13.26 15.39 -37.54
C ALA A 142 12.64 15.07 -36.17
N TYR A 143 13.00 15.89 -35.15
CA TYR A 143 12.39 15.83 -33.84
C TYR A 143 10.99 16.44 -33.91
N ASN A 144 9.97 15.63 -33.77
CA ASN A 144 8.64 16.14 -33.40
C ASN A 144 8.48 15.96 -31.88
N ALA A 145 8.44 17.07 -31.17
CA ALA A 145 8.00 17.08 -29.78
C ALA A 145 6.47 16.93 -29.77
N ASP A 146 5.99 15.71 -29.97
CA ASP A 146 4.60 15.38 -29.70
C ASP A 146 4.45 15.29 -28.18
N TYR A 147 3.85 16.34 -27.61
CA TYR A 147 3.38 16.31 -26.24
C TYR A 147 2.15 15.41 -26.19
N ASP A 148 2.39 14.14 -25.97
CA ASP A 148 1.33 13.16 -25.75
C ASP A 148 1.50 12.59 -24.33
N PRO A 149 0.97 13.25 -23.30
CA PRO A 149 1.09 12.79 -21.93
C PRO A 149 0.31 11.50 -21.74
N ILE A 150 0.97 10.51 -21.17
CA ILE A 150 0.44 9.20 -20.89
C ILE A 150 0.35 9.02 -19.38
N ILE A 151 -0.77 8.47 -18.92
CA ILE A 151 -0.99 8.17 -17.51
C ILE A 151 -0.80 6.67 -17.30
N LEU A 152 0.12 6.33 -16.42
CA LEU A 152 0.38 4.97 -15.96
C LEU A 152 -0.33 4.79 -14.62
N VAL A 153 -1.17 3.79 -14.51
CA VAL A 153 -1.79 3.38 -13.26
C VAL A 153 -1.22 2.03 -12.87
N LEU A 154 -0.48 2.01 -11.78
CA LEU A 154 0.16 0.81 -11.27
C LEU A 154 -0.53 0.39 -9.98
N ASP A 155 -1.22 -0.74 -10.06
CA ASP A 155 -1.82 -1.39 -8.91
C ASP A 155 -0.85 -2.44 -8.39
N VAL A 156 -0.63 -2.47 -7.08
CA VAL A 156 0.27 -3.41 -6.43
C VAL A 156 -0.41 -4.05 -5.22
N THR A 157 -0.11 -5.32 -5.01
CA THR A 157 -0.55 -6.08 -3.84
C THR A 157 0.52 -7.08 -3.43
N ARG A 158 0.49 -7.51 -2.17
CA ARG A 158 1.29 -8.62 -1.68
C ARG A 158 0.48 -9.91 -1.66
N GLY A 159 1.12 -11.00 -2.05
CA GLY A 159 0.54 -12.33 -2.01
C GLY A 159 1.00 -13.10 -0.78
#